data_39525ce8a48c8b80eb02a49a220cec4f
#
_entry.id   39525ce8a48c8b80eb02a49a220cec4f
#
_cell.length_a   1.000
_cell.length_b   1.000
_cell.length_c   1.000
_cell.angle_alpha   90.00
_cell.angle_beta   90.00
_cell.angle_gamma   90.00
#
_symmetry.space_group_name_H-M   'P 1'
#
loop_
_entity.id
_entity.type
_entity.pdbx_description
1 polymer ?
#
loop_
_entity_poly.entity_id
_entity_poly.type
_entity_poly.pdbx_seq_one_letter_code
_entity_poly.pdbx_strand_id
1 'polypeptide(L)'
;METLNPLNRSDLDTIEGWFNFAPVYDRIANAITDDDTFVEVGVWHGQSLIYFAGKCRELGKSPRIVGVDNFAGEQSEHYEGKPLGNDARATLDRNLVAFGVSQMVEIIQADSVKAAKQFKKNEVFACFIDSSHLAEDVYADVKAWGCKVKPGGFLGGHDWPAVDNAVKAALPSARAIDCFCWHDTERKI
;
A
#
# COMPACT_ATOMS: atom_id res chain seq x y z
N MET A 1 -5.07 26.80 15.38
CA MET A 1 -5.00 25.63 14.49
C MET A 1 -4.12 26.04 13.33
N GLU A 2 -2.90 25.54 13.25
CA GLU A 2 -2.11 25.71 12.05
C GLU A 2 -2.80 24.95 10.91
N THR A 3 -3.15 25.67 9.86
CA THR A 3 -3.63 25.07 8.62
C THR A 3 -2.45 24.30 8.01
N LEU A 4 -2.42 23.01 8.20
CA LEU A 4 -1.46 22.15 7.52
C LEU A 4 -1.64 22.36 6.01
N ASN A 5 -0.58 22.80 5.35
CA ASN A 5 -0.59 23.02 3.90
C ASN A 5 -1.03 21.75 3.16
N PRO A 6 -1.75 21.86 2.03
CA PRO A 6 -2.05 20.73 1.17
C PRO A 6 -0.75 20.04 0.77
N LEU A 7 -0.80 18.73 0.62
CA LEU A 7 0.36 17.91 0.25
C LEU A 7 0.87 18.36 -1.12
N ASN A 8 2.06 18.97 -1.15
CA ASN A 8 2.68 19.34 -2.41
C ASN A 8 3.36 18.12 -3.02
N ARG A 9 2.98 17.76 -4.25
CA ARG A 9 3.53 16.59 -4.94
C ARG A 9 5.05 16.68 -5.14
N SER A 10 5.58 17.88 -5.39
CA SER A 10 7.03 18.08 -5.51
C SER A 10 7.80 17.75 -4.23
N ASP A 11 7.18 17.91 -3.06
CA ASP A 11 7.80 17.56 -1.79
C ASP A 11 7.81 16.04 -1.59
N LEU A 12 6.76 15.33 -2.05
CA LEU A 12 6.72 13.87 -2.05
C LEU A 12 7.79 13.24 -2.95
N ASP A 13 8.12 13.89 -4.07
CA ASP A 13 9.17 13.43 -4.99
C ASP A 13 10.59 13.50 -4.35
N THR A 14 10.72 14.11 -3.17
CA THR A 14 11.96 14.07 -2.37
C THR A 14 12.12 12.74 -1.59
N ILE A 15 11.05 11.99 -1.41
CA ILE A 15 11.10 10.67 -0.80
C ILE A 15 11.52 9.67 -1.86
N GLU A 16 12.58 8.91 -1.59
CA GLU A 16 13.01 7.84 -2.47
C GLU A 16 11.89 6.78 -2.60
N GLY A 17 11.48 6.46 -3.84
CA GLY A 17 10.40 5.51 -4.11
C GLY A 17 9.95 5.50 -5.57
N TRP A 18 9.06 4.57 -5.88
CA TRP A 18 8.46 4.42 -7.23
C TRP A 18 6.95 4.59 -7.15
N PHE A 19 6.50 5.80 -6.94
CA PHE A 19 5.08 6.12 -6.83
C PHE A 19 4.51 6.65 -8.15
N ASN A 20 4.09 5.76 -9.04
CA ASN A 20 3.49 6.08 -10.34
C ASN A 20 2.00 5.74 -10.43
N PHE A 21 1.37 5.32 -9.33
CA PHE A 21 -0.01 4.84 -9.25
C PHE A 21 -0.96 5.76 -8.48
N ALA A 22 -0.65 7.05 -8.39
CA ALA A 22 -1.51 8.05 -7.72
C ALA A 22 -3.00 8.00 -8.16
N PRO A 23 -3.35 7.79 -9.47
CA PRO A 23 -4.75 7.70 -9.86
C PRO A 23 -5.52 6.54 -9.21
N VAL A 24 -4.85 5.43 -8.88
CA VAL A 24 -5.47 4.31 -8.16
C VAL A 24 -5.77 4.72 -6.73
N TYR A 25 -4.83 5.39 -6.07
CA TYR A 25 -5.01 5.90 -4.70
C TYR A 25 -6.07 6.98 -4.61
N ASP A 26 -6.17 7.87 -5.62
CA ASP A 26 -7.24 8.86 -5.70
C ASP A 26 -8.63 8.21 -5.76
N ARG A 27 -8.78 7.14 -6.53
CA ARG A 27 -10.05 6.39 -6.61
C ARG A 27 -10.39 5.77 -5.26
N ILE A 28 -9.42 5.13 -4.59
CA ILE A 28 -9.63 4.53 -3.27
C ILE A 28 -9.99 5.63 -2.25
N ALA A 29 -9.24 6.73 -2.20
CA ALA A 29 -9.49 7.84 -1.28
C ALA A 29 -10.87 8.49 -1.48
N ASN A 30 -11.35 8.59 -2.73
CA ASN A 30 -12.69 9.10 -3.00
C ASN A 30 -13.79 8.14 -2.51
N ALA A 31 -13.57 6.83 -2.62
CA ALA A 31 -14.56 5.81 -2.26
C ALA A 31 -14.59 5.45 -0.77
N ILE A 32 -13.44 5.49 -0.08
CA ILE A 32 -13.31 5.11 1.34
C ILE A 32 -14.08 6.05 2.26
N THR A 33 -14.56 5.54 3.38
CA THR A 33 -15.23 6.31 4.45
C THR A 33 -14.43 6.25 5.75
N ASP A 34 -14.81 7.04 6.75
CA ASP A 34 -14.11 7.09 8.05
C ASP A 34 -14.21 5.77 8.83
N ASP A 35 -15.24 4.96 8.56
CA ASP A 35 -15.42 3.64 9.20
C ASP A 35 -14.61 2.52 8.51
N ASP A 36 -13.90 2.85 7.45
CA ASP A 36 -13.18 1.89 6.64
C ASP A 36 -11.70 1.76 7.02
N THR A 37 -11.09 0.65 6.59
CA THR A 37 -9.65 0.40 6.72
C THR A 37 -9.01 0.30 5.34
N PHE A 38 -7.95 1.06 5.11
CA PHE A 38 -7.01 0.91 4.02
C PHE A 38 -5.75 0.21 4.51
N VAL A 39 -5.23 -0.74 3.75
CA VAL A 39 -3.96 -1.43 4.03
C VAL A 39 -3.06 -1.34 2.81
N GLU A 40 -1.82 -0.90 3.01
CA GLU A 40 -0.73 -1.00 2.05
C GLU A 40 0.29 -2.02 2.56
N VAL A 41 0.62 -2.99 1.71
CA VAL A 41 1.61 -4.05 1.99
C VAL A 41 2.86 -3.77 1.18
N GLY A 42 3.97 -3.52 1.89
CA GLY A 42 5.18 -2.95 1.31
C GLY A 42 5.09 -1.42 1.29
N VAL A 43 5.68 -0.77 2.28
CA VAL A 43 5.59 0.70 2.42
C VAL A 43 6.94 1.39 2.31
N TRP A 44 8.02 0.66 2.52
CA TRP A 44 9.40 1.16 2.46
C TRP A 44 9.57 2.52 3.15
N HIS A 45 9.90 3.60 2.38
CA HIS A 45 10.08 4.97 2.89
C HIS A 45 8.76 5.77 2.98
N GLY A 46 7.62 5.19 2.56
CA GLY A 46 6.27 5.69 2.79
C GLY A 46 5.75 6.71 1.79
N GLN A 47 6.37 6.88 0.61
CA GLN A 47 5.94 7.88 -0.36
C GLN A 47 4.45 7.76 -0.73
N SER A 48 4.02 6.56 -1.12
CA SER A 48 2.63 6.23 -1.48
C SER A 48 1.66 6.34 -0.30
N LEU A 49 2.06 5.80 0.85
CA LEU A 49 1.24 5.82 2.07
C LEU A 49 1.00 7.25 2.58
N ILE A 50 2.04 8.11 2.53
CA ILE A 50 1.95 9.53 2.86
C ILE A 50 1.02 10.25 1.89
N TYR A 51 1.14 9.96 0.59
CA TYR A 51 0.22 10.50 -0.41
C TYR A 51 -1.22 10.14 -0.09
N PHE A 52 -1.51 8.87 0.19
CA PHE A 52 -2.86 8.42 0.51
C PHE A 52 -3.42 9.11 1.76
N ALA A 53 -2.65 9.17 2.84
CA ALA A 53 -3.06 9.83 4.08
C ALA A 53 -3.33 11.33 3.85
N GLY A 54 -2.46 12.01 3.10
CA GLY A 54 -2.65 13.41 2.73
C GLY A 54 -3.90 13.62 1.88
N LYS A 55 -4.16 12.71 0.94
CA LYS A 55 -5.36 12.77 0.09
C LYS A 55 -6.65 12.57 0.91
N CYS A 56 -6.67 11.62 1.85
CA CYS A 56 -7.79 11.47 2.77
C CYS A 56 -8.02 12.76 3.59
N ARG A 57 -6.95 13.38 4.10
CA ARG A 57 -7.01 14.66 4.82
C ARG A 57 -7.57 15.79 3.96
N GLU A 58 -7.16 15.92 2.71
CA GLU A 58 -7.69 16.91 1.75
C GLU A 58 -9.18 16.73 1.52
N LEU A 59 -9.65 15.49 1.51
CA LEU A 59 -11.06 15.14 1.35
C LEU A 59 -11.86 15.23 2.67
N GLY A 60 -11.23 15.63 3.78
CA GLY A 60 -11.85 15.70 5.09
C GLY A 60 -12.20 14.34 5.67
N LYS A 61 -11.47 13.29 5.29
CA LYS A 61 -11.69 11.91 5.72
C LYS A 61 -10.58 11.44 6.67
N SER A 62 -10.93 10.53 7.58
CA SER A 62 -10.02 9.94 8.56
C SER A 62 -10.24 8.43 8.72
N PRO A 63 -10.12 7.64 7.63
CA PRO A 63 -10.18 6.18 7.72
C PRO A 63 -9.02 5.63 8.54
N ARG A 64 -9.11 4.36 8.95
CA ARG A 64 -7.94 3.66 9.49
C ARG A 64 -6.96 3.35 8.35
N ILE A 65 -5.77 3.93 8.39
CA ILE A 65 -4.70 3.74 7.39
C ILE A 65 -3.60 2.89 8.01
N VAL A 66 -3.30 1.74 7.41
CA VAL A 66 -2.31 0.79 7.92
C VAL A 66 -1.26 0.51 6.85
N GLY A 67 0.01 0.73 7.21
CA GLY A 67 1.16 0.27 6.43
C GLY A 67 1.74 -1.01 7.04
N VAL A 68 2.02 -2.00 6.21
CA VAL A 68 2.62 -3.28 6.62
C VAL A 68 3.96 -3.45 5.90
N ASP A 69 5.03 -3.64 6.64
CA ASP A 69 6.36 -3.91 6.10
C ASP A 69 7.22 -4.66 7.12
N ASN A 70 8.08 -5.54 6.70
CA ASN A 70 9.05 -6.19 7.58
C ASN A 70 10.35 -5.37 7.72
N PHE A 71 10.58 -4.40 6.81
CA PHE A 71 11.77 -3.56 6.69
C PHE A 71 13.08 -4.34 6.51
N ALA A 72 12.99 -5.58 6.02
CA ALA A 72 14.15 -6.41 5.70
C ALA A 72 14.74 -6.08 4.32
N GLY A 73 14.01 -5.32 3.53
CA GLY A 73 14.34 -4.99 2.15
C GLY A 73 13.95 -6.07 1.15
N GLU A 74 13.96 -5.69 -0.13
CA GLU A 74 13.77 -6.63 -1.23
C GLU A 74 15.03 -7.49 -1.40
N GLN A 75 14.87 -8.80 -1.41
CA GLN A 75 15.97 -9.75 -1.58
C GLN A 75 16.15 -10.21 -3.05
N SER A 76 15.35 -9.66 -3.96
CA SER A 76 15.46 -10.00 -5.39
C SER A 76 16.71 -9.38 -6.01
N GLU A 77 17.34 -10.10 -6.94
CA GLU A 77 18.55 -9.68 -7.67
C GLU A 77 18.39 -8.39 -8.50
N HIS A 78 17.17 -7.84 -8.60
CA HIS A 78 16.87 -6.64 -9.40
C HIS A 78 17.17 -5.33 -8.68
N TYR A 79 17.42 -5.37 -7.40
CA TYR A 79 17.84 -4.20 -6.63
C TYR A 79 19.37 -4.22 -6.47
N GLU A 80 20.05 -3.67 -7.45
CA GLU A 80 21.49 -3.48 -7.56
C GLU A 80 22.22 -3.29 -6.21
N GLY A 81 22.41 -4.39 -5.44
CA GLY A 81 23.38 -4.45 -4.33
C GLY A 81 23.33 -3.32 -3.30
N LYS A 82 22.36 -2.41 -3.36
CA LYS A 82 22.10 -1.47 -2.28
C LYS A 82 21.38 -2.26 -1.20
N PRO A 83 22.01 -2.49 -0.03
CA PRO A 83 21.25 -2.93 1.11
C PRO A 83 20.14 -1.88 1.28
N LEU A 84 18.88 -2.28 1.13
CA LEU A 84 17.74 -1.45 1.50
C LEU A 84 17.95 -1.17 2.98
N GLY A 85 18.44 0.03 3.26
CA GLY A 85 19.26 0.34 4.40
C GLY A 85 18.62 -0.07 5.71
N ASN A 86 19.44 -0.43 6.67
CA ASN A 86 19.07 -0.72 8.06
C ASN A 86 18.19 0.37 8.71
N ASP A 87 17.91 1.46 7.99
CA ASP A 87 17.19 2.64 8.43
C ASP A 87 15.83 2.85 7.75
N ALA A 88 15.32 1.92 6.93
CA ALA A 88 14.07 2.12 6.18
C ALA A 88 12.89 2.47 7.13
N ARG A 89 12.73 1.76 8.25
CA ARG A 89 11.72 2.07 9.25
C ARG A 89 11.91 3.46 9.87
N ALA A 90 13.11 3.82 10.25
CA ALA A 90 13.39 5.14 10.84
C ALA A 90 13.22 6.26 9.79
N THR A 91 13.50 5.97 8.52
CA THR A 91 13.25 6.91 7.41
C THR A 91 11.76 7.13 7.20
N LEU A 92 10.95 6.06 7.17
CA LEU A 92 9.50 6.16 7.13
C LEU A 92 8.95 7.01 8.28
N ASP A 93 9.38 6.73 9.53
CA ASP A 93 8.90 7.47 10.70
C ASP A 93 9.22 8.97 10.60
N ARG A 94 10.43 9.32 10.13
CA ARG A 94 10.81 10.74 9.85
C ARG A 94 9.94 11.37 8.77
N ASN A 95 9.67 10.64 7.69
CA ASN A 95 8.84 11.14 6.59
C ASN A 95 7.38 11.36 7.05
N LEU A 96 6.79 10.41 7.77
CA LEU A 96 5.44 10.57 8.33
C LEU A 96 5.30 11.83 9.20
N VAL A 97 6.32 12.13 10.00
CA VAL A 97 6.37 13.36 10.83
C VAL A 97 6.53 14.60 9.94
N ALA A 98 7.49 14.57 9.00
CA ALA A 98 7.78 15.73 8.13
C ALA A 98 6.57 16.16 7.29
N PHE A 99 5.75 15.19 6.85
CA PHE A 99 4.53 15.45 6.08
C PHE A 99 3.27 15.62 6.94
N GLY A 100 3.41 15.56 8.28
CA GLY A 100 2.31 15.81 9.21
C GLY A 100 1.19 14.78 9.16
N VAL A 101 1.50 13.52 8.84
CA VAL A 101 0.53 12.42 8.75
C VAL A 101 0.80 11.29 9.75
N SER A 102 1.77 11.45 10.64
CA SER A 102 2.17 10.42 11.60
C SER A 102 1.05 9.95 12.54
N GLN A 103 0.07 10.80 12.82
CA GLN A 103 -1.08 10.45 13.66
C GLN A 103 -2.24 9.81 12.86
N MET A 104 -2.14 9.78 11.54
CA MET A 104 -3.15 9.21 10.65
C MET A 104 -2.82 7.77 10.23
N VAL A 105 -1.58 7.33 10.45
CA VAL A 105 -1.04 6.08 9.91
C VAL A 105 -0.56 5.17 11.03
N GLU A 106 -1.01 3.94 11.00
CA GLU A 106 -0.51 2.84 11.83
C GLU A 106 0.50 2.01 11.04
N ILE A 107 1.66 1.70 11.61
CA ILE A 107 2.68 0.86 10.97
C ILE A 107 2.80 -0.47 11.71
N ILE A 108 2.51 -1.56 11.02
CA ILE A 108 2.70 -2.93 11.46
C ILE A 108 4.04 -3.44 10.88
N GLN A 109 5.08 -3.47 11.73
CA GLN A 109 6.35 -4.06 11.33
C GLN A 109 6.29 -5.58 11.48
N ALA A 110 5.98 -6.28 10.40
CA ALA A 110 5.84 -7.72 10.38
C ALA A 110 5.92 -8.26 8.95
N ASP A 111 6.15 -9.57 8.85
CA ASP A 111 5.87 -10.34 7.64
C ASP A 111 4.39 -10.16 7.22
N SER A 112 4.16 -9.97 5.93
CA SER A 112 2.85 -9.65 5.36
C SER A 112 1.77 -10.68 5.75
N VAL A 113 2.05 -11.97 5.56
CA VAL A 113 1.10 -13.05 5.86
C VAL A 113 0.81 -13.14 7.37
N LYS A 114 1.80 -12.83 8.22
CA LYS A 114 1.59 -12.76 9.67
C LYS A 114 0.74 -11.55 10.05
N ALA A 115 1.00 -10.39 9.43
CA ALA A 115 0.22 -9.18 9.65
C ALA A 115 -1.25 -9.38 9.28
N ALA A 116 -1.52 -10.06 8.15
CA ALA A 116 -2.88 -10.36 7.71
C ALA A 116 -3.71 -11.13 8.75
N LYS A 117 -3.09 -11.90 9.66
CA LYS A 117 -3.79 -12.62 10.73
C LYS A 117 -4.39 -11.69 11.79
N GLN A 118 -3.94 -10.45 11.88
CA GLN A 118 -4.49 -9.45 12.80
C GLN A 118 -5.83 -8.88 12.34
N PHE A 119 -6.21 -9.11 11.07
CA PHE A 119 -7.45 -8.65 10.48
C PHE A 119 -8.46 -9.79 10.35
N LYS A 120 -9.73 -9.47 10.60
CA LYS A 120 -10.83 -10.39 10.37
C LYS A 120 -11.14 -10.53 8.87
N LYS A 121 -11.88 -11.55 8.52
CA LYS A 121 -12.43 -11.69 7.16
C LYS A 121 -13.35 -10.51 6.86
N ASN A 122 -13.21 -9.91 5.66
CA ASN A 122 -14.03 -8.79 5.18
C ASN A 122 -13.94 -7.50 6.05
N GLU A 123 -12.83 -7.29 6.76
CA GLU A 123 -12.62 -6.09 7.60
C GLU A 123 -12.05 -4.91 6.80
N VAL A 124 -11.22 -5.20 5.80
CA VAL A 124 -10.49 -4.19 5.03
C VAL A 124 -11.33 -3.69 3.86
N PHE A 125 -11.44 -2.38 3.67
CA PHE A 125 -12.08 -1.81 2.48
C PHE A 125 -11.17 -1.89 1.26
N ALA A 126 -9.91 -1.46 1.41
CA ALA A 126 -8.96 -1.51 0.32
C ALA A 126 -7.62 -2.07 0.79
N CYS A 127 -7.07 -3.00 0.02
CA CYS A 127 -5.73 -3.53 0.20
C CYS A 127 -4.93 -3.36 -1.09
N PHE A 128 -3.78 -2.70 -0.99
CA PHE A 128 -2.82 -2.52 -2.08
C PHE A 128 -1.53 -3.26 -1.74
N ILE A 129 -1.10 -4.17 -2.62
CA ILE A 129 0.08 -5.03 -2.43
C ILE A 129 1.20 -4.53 -3.33
N ASP A 130 2.28 -4.06 -2.70
CA ASP A 130 3.49 -3.52 -3.33
C ASP A 130 4.73 -3.97 -2.54
N SER A 131 4.89 -5.30 -2.39
CA SER A 131 5.88 -5.88 -1.48
C SER A 131 7.00 -6.59 -2.22
N SER A 132 6.88 -7.89 -2.44
CA SER A 132 7.89 -8.75 -3.05
C SER A 132 7.58 -9.02 -4.53
N HIS A 133 8.63 -9.25 -5.34
CA HIS A 133 8.51 -9.72 -6.72
C HIS A 133 8.67 -11.25 -6.85
N LEU A 134 8.99 -11.94 -5.75
CA LEU A 134 9.08 -13.39 -5.74
C LEU A 134 7.69 -14.02 -5.88
N ALA A 135 7.53 -14.92 -6.84
CA ALA A 135 6.20 -15.47 -7.18
C ALA A 135 5.49 -16.15 -6.00
N GLU A 136 6.24 -16.81 -5.13
CA GLU A 136 5.71 -17.47 -3.93
C GLU A 136 5.21 -16.46 -2.88
N ASP A 137 5.92 -15.36 -2.69
CA ASP A 137 5.53 -14.30 -1.75
C ASP A 137 4.30 -13.56 -2.27
N VAL A 138 4.31 -13.15 -3.55
CA VAL A 138 3.16 -12.51 -4.20
C VAL A 138 1.92 -13.39 -4.11
N TYR A 139 2.05 -14.68 -4.41
CA TYR A 139 0.94 -15.64 -4.28
C TYR A 139 0.41 -15.68 -2.84
N ALA A 140 1.31 -15.79 -1.86
CA ALA A 140 0.95 -15.87 -0.44
C ALA A 140 0.25 -14.58 0.04
N ASP A 141 0.74 -13.41 -0.36
CA ASP A 141 0.16 -12.12 -0.01
C ASP A 141 -1.25 -11.95 -0.59
N VAL A 142 -1.43 -12.22 -1.88
CA VAL A 142 -2.75 -12.14 -2.53
C VAL A 142 -3.75 -13.08 -1.85
N LYS A 143 -3.35 -14.30 -1.48
CA LYS A 143 -4.20 -15.25 -0.75
C LYS A 143 -4.52 -14.78 0.66
N ALA A 144 -3.53 -14.27 1.39
CA ALA A 144 -3.71 -13.84 2.78
C ALA A 144 -4.61 -12.60 2.87
N TRP A 145 -4.36 -11.58 2.03
CA TRP A 145 -5.10 -10.33 2.05
C TRP A 145 -6.42 -10.37 1.31
N GLY A 146 -6.52 -11.19 0.27
CA GLY A 146 -7.75 -11.32 -0.51
C GLY A 146 -8.99 -11.66 0.33
N CYS A 147 -8.86 -12.50 1.35
CA CYS A 147 -9.98 -12.83 2.23
C CYS A 147 -10.28 -11.74 3.28
N LYS A 148 -9.41 -10.74 3.42
CA LYS A 148 -9.61 -9.62 4.36
C LYS A 148 -10.40 -8.48 3.74
N VAL A 149 -10.32 -8.32 2.43
CA VAL A 149 -11.05 -7.27 1.71
C VAL A 149 -12.53 -7.61 1.65
N LYS A 150 -13.37 -6.66 2.05
CA LYS A 150 -14.83 -6.81 2.05
C LYS A 150 -15.41 -6.81 0.62
N PRO A 151 -16.61 -7.41 0.40
CA PRO A 151 -17.32 -7.26 -0.86
C PRO A 151 -17.55 -5.79 -1.21
N GLY A 152 -17.33 -5.41 -2.46
CA GLY A 152 -17.42 -4.01 -2.91
C GLY A 152 -16.22 -3.15 -2.55
N GLY A 153 -15.18 -3.74 -1.93
CA GLY A 153 -13.92 -3.06 -1.65
C GLY A 153 -12.93 -3.18 -2.81
N PHE A 154 -11.68 -2.84 -2.55
CA PHE A 154 -10.59 -2.89 -3.53
C PHE A 154 -9.50 -3.86 -3.09
N LEU A 155 -9.12 -4.79 -3.95
CA LEU A 155 -7.89 -5.58 -3.86
C LEU A 155 -7.09 -5.35 -5.12
N GLY A 156 -5.87 -4.90 -4.99
CA GLY A 156 -4.98 -4.65 -6.11
C GLY A 156 -3.54 -4.49 -5.67
N GLY A 157 -2.67 -4.14 -6.60
CA GLY A 157 -1.26 -3.96 -6.29
C GLY A 157 -0.47 -3.41 -7.47
N HIS A 158 0.82 -3.33 -7.29
CA HIS A 158 1.80 -2.81 -8.25
C HIS A 158 2.52 -3.94 -9.02
N ASP A 159 3.51 -3.56 -9.82
CA ASP A 159 4.47 -4.41 -10.54
C ASP A 159 3.89 -5.31 -11.63
N TRP A 160 2.70 -5.02 -12.12
CA TRP A 160 2.21 -5.63 -13.34
C TRP A 160 3.01 -5.14 -14.56
N PRO A 161 3.56 -6.01 -15.44
CA PRO A 161 3.28 -7.45 -15.56
C PRO A 161 4.29 -8.38 -14.85
N ALA A 162 5.26 -7.85 -14.09
CA ALA A 162 6.31 -8.68 -13.49
C ALA A 162 5.73 -9.78 -12.56
N VAL A 163 4.65 -9.46 -11.85
CA VAL A 163 3.99 -10.35 -10.87
C VAL A 163 2.74 -11.05 -11.43
N ASP A 164 2.35 -10.82 -12.68
CA ASP A 164 1.04 -11.19 -13.25
C ASP A 164 0.71 -12.67 -13.12
N ASN A 165 1.69 -13.56 -13.36
CA ASN A 165 1.49 -14.99 -13.27
C ASN A 165 1.17 -15.45 -11.84
N ALA A 166 1.88 -14.92 -10.85
CA ALA A 166 1.66 -15.25 -9.44
C ALA A 166 0.32 -14.71 -8.96
N VAL A 167 0.00 -13.46 -9.33
CA VAL A 167 -1.28 -12.82 -9.01
C VAL A 167 -2.44 -13.60 -9.62
N LYS A 168 -2.39 -13.95 -10.92
CA LYS A 168 -3.44 -14.74 -11.60
C LYS A 168 -3.60 -16.15 -11.03
N ALA A 169 -2.50 -16.78 -10.61
CA ALA A 169 -2.55 -18.08 -9.95
C ALA A 169 -3.28 -18.01 -8.60
N ALA A 170 -3.08 -16.93 -7.83
CA ALA A 170 -3.74 -16.71 -6.56
C ALA A 170 -5.19 -16.20 -6.72
N LEU A 171 -5.44 -15.37 -7.75
CA LEU A 171 -6.67 -14.62 -7.99
C LEU A 171 -6.97 -14.57 -9.50
N PRO A 172 -7.69 -15.59 -10.05
CA PRO A 172 -7.97 -15.67 -11.49
C PRO A 172 -8.75 -14.50 -12.07
N SER A 173 -9.47 -13.74 -11.25
CA SER A 173 -10.20 -12.52 -11.62
C SER A 173 -9.31 -11.28 -11.76
N ALA A 174 -8.02 -11.36 -11.40
CA ALA A 174 -7.11 -10.22 -11.50
C ALA A 174 -6.87 -9.79 -12.95
N ARG A 175 -6.86 -8.48 -13.19
CA ARG A 175 -6.57 -7.84 -14.47
C ARG A 175 -5.70 -6.61 -14.26
N ALA A 176 -5.00 -6.20 -15.32
CA ALA A 176 -4.30 -4.93 -15.32
C ALA A 176 -5.30 -3.76 -15.20
N ILE A 177 -4.94 -2.74 -14.43
CA ILE A 177 -5.57 -1.42 -14.46
C ILE A 177 -4.87 -0.57 -15.54
N ASP A 178 -3.53 -0.63 -15.54
CA ASP A 178 -2.63 0.06 -16.44
C ASP A 178 -1.36 -0.77 -16.67
N CYS A 179 -0.26 -0.15 -17.10
CA CYS A 179 1.00 -0.84 -17.35
C CYS A 179 1.68 -1.38 -16.07
N PHE A 180 1.32 -0.84 -14.90
CA PHE A 180 2.04 -1.09 -13.66
C PHE A 180 1.18 -1.69 -12.55
N CYS A 181 -0.15 -1.52 -12.61
CA CYS A 181 -1.07 -1.92 -11.54
C CYS A 181 -2.04 -3.00 -11.98
N TRP A 182 -2.51 -3.77 -11.02
CA TRP A 182 -3.55 -4.78 -11.17
C TRP A 182 -4.66 -4.63 -10.12
N HIS A 183 -5.83 -5.19 -10.39
CA HIS A 183 -6.92 -5.29 -9.44
C HIS A 183 -7.77 -6.55 -9.64
N ASP A 184 -8.52 -6.89 -8.60
CA ASP A 184 -9.58 -7.89 -8.66
C ASP A 184 -10.82 -7.32 -9.33
N THR A 185 -11.20 -7.84 -10.49
CA THR A 185 -12.37 -7.35 -11.23
C THR A 185 -13.71 -7.76 -10.63
N GLU A 186 -13.72 -8.68 -9.68
CA GLU A 186 -14.91 -9.06 -8.91
C GLU A 186 -15.19 -8.08 -7.76
N ARG A 187 -14.23 -7.20 -7.43
CA ARG A 187 -14.34 -6.14 -6.44
C ARG A 187 -14.27 -4.79 -7.13
N LYS A 188 -15.35 -4.05 -7.05
CA LYS A 188 -15.50 -2.79 -7.80
C LYS A 188 -15.68 -1.64 -6.81
N ILE A 189 -14.77 -0.68 -6.85
CA ILE A 189 -14.95 0.67 -6.34
C ILE A 189 -15.08 1.63 -7.51
#